data_cace9d949b6371c24f1ef30246c484bd
#
_entry.id   cace9d949b6371c24f1ef30246c484bd
#
_cell.length_a   1.000
_cell.length_b   1.000
_cell.length_c   1.000
_cell.angle_alpha   90.00
_cell.angle_beta   90.00
_cell.angle_gamma   90.00
#
_symmetry.space_group_name_H-M   'P 1'
#
loop_
_entity.id
_entity.type
_entity.pdbx_description
1 polymer ?
#
loop_
_entity_poly.entity_id
_entity_poly.type
_entity_poly.pdbx_seq_one_letter_code
_entity_poly.pdbx_strand_id
1 'polypeptide(L)'
;MTYVLDTNVVSALRVPGRNPAVAAWADSVEVSEQFIAATTLAEIERGVIAKERTDPAQGEHLRRWFDSKVLPVFAYRTLAFDLAAARTLATYRVPEHAPYDDALIAAVAQATDKTVVTRNTRHFEPLGVRCLDPWGYR
;
A
#
# COMPACT_ATOMS: atom_id res chain seq x y z
N MET A 1 -2.73 11.82 -12.39
CA MET A 1 -2.22 11.67 -11.03
C MET A 1 -1.98 10.20 -10.74
N THR A 2 -0.94 9.87 -10.03
CA THR A 2 -0.59 8.49 -9.70
C THR A 2 -0.53 8.28 -8.20
N TYR A 3 -0.75 7.04 -7.77
CA TYR A 3 -1.01 6.69 -6.38
C TYR A 3 -0.17 5.51 -5.93
N VAL A 4 0.26 5.53 -4.66
CA VAL A 4 0.88 4.38 -3.99
C VAL A 4 -0.11 3.91 -2.92
N LEU A 5 -0.61 2.69 -3.07
CA LEU A 5 -1.60 2.12 -2.15
C LEU A 5 -0.89 1.49 -0.95
N ASP A 6 -1.31 1.90 0.25
CA ASP A 6 -0.86 1.28 1.49
C ASP A 6 -1.50 -0.12 1.66
N THR A 7 -0.90 -0.94 2.48
CA THR A 7 -1.34 -2.31 2.75
C THR A 7 -2.82 -2.39 3.12
N ASN A 8 -3.30 -1.48 3.97
CA ASN A 8 -4.71 -1.49 4.41
C ASN A 8 -5.68 -1.28 3.26
N VAL A 9 -5.30 -0.53 2.22
CA VAL A 9 -6.14 -0.33 1.04
C VAL A 9 -6.19 -1.58 0.18
N VAL A 10 -5.04 -2.20 -0.09
CA VAL A 10 -4.98 -3.44 -0.87
C VAL A 10 -5.80 -4.54 -0.18
N SER A 11 -5.63 -4.68 1.14
CA SER A 11 -6.38 -5.67 1.93
C SER A 11 -7.88 -5.39 1.94
N ALA A 12 -8.28 -4.12 1.99
CA ALA A 12 -9.70 -3.72 1.98
C ALA A 12 -10.40 -4.12 0.68
N LEU A 13 -9.66 -4.20 -0.43
CA LEU A 13 -10.19 -4.56 -1.74
C LEU A 13 -10.31 -6.08 -1.94
N ARG A 14 -9.79 -6.89 -1.01
CA ARG A 14 -9.77 -8.35 -1.16
C ARG A 14 -11.15 -8.97 -1.21
N VAL A 15 -12.07 -8.51 -0.37
CA VAL A 15 -13.44 -9.06 -0.30
C VAL A 15 -14.40 -8.08 -0.95
N PRO A 16 -14.98 -8.44 -2.12
CA PRO A 16 -15.93 -7.55 -2.80
C PRO A 16 -17.09 -7.15 -1.89
N GLY A 17 -17.44 -5.86 -1.91
CA GLY A 17 -18.58 -5.31 -1.17
C GLY A 17 -18.33 -5.02 0.30
N ARG A 18 -17.19 -5.44 0.86
CA ARG A 18 -16.90 -5.21 2.28
C ARG A 18 -16.57 -3.74 2.59
N ASN A 19 -15.86 -3.07 1.69
CA ASN A 19 -15.46 -1.67 1.84
C ASN A 19 -15.89 -0.88 0.60
N PRO A 20 -17.19 -0.52 0.48
CA PRO A 20 -17.72 0.04 -0.77
C PRO A 20 -17.10 1.39 -1.15
N ALA A 21 -16.79 2.24 -0.20
CA ALA A 21 -16.15 3.54 -0.50
C ALA A 21 -14.75 3.35 -1.11
N VAL A 22 -13.97 2.43 -0.56
CA VAL A 22 -12.63 2.11 -1.08
C VAL A 22 -12.72 1.52 -2.48
N ALA A 23 -13.64 0.59 -2.70
CA ALA A 23 -13.89 -0.01 -4.00
C ALA A 23 -14.31 1.05 -5.03
N ALA A 24 -15.20 1.96 -4.65
CA ALA A 24 -15.65 3.04 -5.53
C ALA A 24 -14.48 3.98 -5.89
N TRP A 25 -13.63 4.30 -4.92
CA TRP A 25 -12.43 5.08 -5.21
C TRP A 25 -11.53 4.35 -6.21
N ALA A 26 -11.23 3.08 -5.97
CA ALA A 26 -10.36 2.29 -6.84
C ALA A 26 -10.90 2.19 -8.27
N ASP A 27 -12.24 2.05 -8.41
CA ASP A 27 -12.90 2.00 -9.72
C ASP A 27 -12.87 3.36 -10.44
N SER A 28 -12.75 4.46 -9.70
CA SER A 28 -12.69 5.81 -10.28
C SER A 28 -11.32 6.15 -10.86
N VAL A 29 -10.29 5.33 -10.58
CA VAL A 29 -8.89 5.56 -10.98
C VAL A 29 -8.47 4.44 -11.91
N GLU A 30 -7.77 4.79 -13.00
CA GLU A 30 -7.21 3.77 -13.89
C GLU A 30 -6.22 2.87 -13.12
N VAL A 31 -6.27 1.57 -13.38
CA VAL A 31 -5.37 0.61 -12.75
C VAL A 31 -3.91 0.97 -13.02
N SER A 32 -3.62 1.49 -14.22
CA SER A 32 -2.26 1.93 -14.59
C SER A 32 -1.71 3.08 -13.74
N GLU A 33 -2.57 3.76 -12.98
CA GLU A 33 -2.18 4.83 -12.07
C GLU A 33 -2.03 4.36 -10.62
N GLN A 34 -2.28 3.09 -10.36
CA GLN A 34 -2.21 2.48 -9.02
C GLN A 34 -0.93 1.66 -8.87
N PHE A 35 -0.10 2.04 -7.90
CA PHE A 35 1.18 1.41 -7.60
C PHE A 35 1.22 0.93 -6.16
N ILE A 36 2.14 0.04 -5.84
CA ILE A 36 2.49 -0.29 -4.45
C ILE A 36 4.00 -0.20 -4.29
N ALA A 37 4.45 -0.01 -3.05
CA ALA A 37 5.85 -0.11 -2.72
C ALA A 37 6.25 -1.59 -2.58
N ALA A 38 7.51 -1.92 -2.87
CA ALA A 38 8.02 -3.28 -2.69
C ALA A 38 7.90 -3.73 -1.22
N THR A 39 8.06 -2.81 -0.27
CA THR A 39 7.87 -3.11 1.15
C THR A 39 6.42 -3.48 1.48
N THR A 40 5.45 -2.87 0.80
CA THR A 40 4.03 -3.22 0.92
C THR A 40 3.77 -4.63 0.40
N LEU A 41 4.34 -4.97 -0.75
CA LEU A 41 4.22 -6.32 -1.30
C LEU A 41 4.75 -7.37 -0.31
N ALA A 42 5.92 -7.10 0.28
CA ALA A 42 6.52 -7.98 1.29
C ALA A 42 5.63 -8.13 2.52
N GLU A 43 5.03 -7.05 3.00
CA GLU A 43 4.13 -7.07 4.15
C GLU A 43 2.88 -7.91 3.88
N ILE A 44 2.29 -7.77 2.70
CA ILE A 44 1.12 -8.55 2.30
C ILE A 44 1.48 -10.04 2.26
N GLU A 45 2.57 -10.40 1.61
CA GLU A 45 2.96 -11.82 1.50
C GLU A 45 3.36 -12.40 2.86
N ARG A 46 4.00 -11.63 3.74
CA ARG A 46 4.27 -12.07 5.11
C ARG A 46 2.98 -12.42 5.85
N GLY A 47 1.92 -11.63 5.65
CA GLY A 47 0.61 -11.92 6.22
C GLY A 47 0.01 -13.21 5.68
N VAL A 48 0.17 -13.47 4.38
CA VAL A 48 -0.27 -14.73 3.75
C VAL A 48 0.47 -15.91 4.38
N ILE A 49 1.80 -15.83 4.45
CA ILE A 49 2.65 -16.89 5.02
C ILE A 49 2.30 -17.16 6.47
N ALA A 50 2.07 -16.12 7.27
CA ALA A 50 1.68 -16.27 8.67
C ALA A 50 0.37 -17.05 8.80
N LYS A 51 -0.61 -16.77 7.95
CA LYS A 51 -1.88 -17.51 7.94
C LYS A 51 -1.70 -18.95 7.46
N GLU A 52 -0.85 -19.18 6.48
CA GLU A 52 -0.55 -20.55 6.02
C GLU A 52 -0.03 -21.42 7.17
N ARG A 53 0.69 -20.83 8.13
CA ARG A 53 1.25 -21.54 9.27
C ARG A 53 0.24 -21.76 10.40
N THR A 54 -0.71 -20.85 10.61
CA THR A 54 -1.62 -20.86 11.77
C THR A 54 -3.03 -21.32 11.42
N ASP A 55 -3.48 -21.09 10.21
CA ASP A 55 -4.81 -21.46 9.71
C ASP A 55 -4.68 -21.83 8.23
N PRO A 56 -4.32 -23.10 7.93
CA PRO A 56 -4.03 -23.51 6.55
C PRO A 56 -5.18 -23.27 5.56
N ALA A 57 -6.44 -23.42 5.98
CA ALA A 57 -7.59 -23.17 5.10
C ALA A 57 -7.68 -21.71 4.69
N GLN A 58 -7.56 -20.78 5.65
CA GLN A 58 -7.56 -19.36 5.37
C GLN A 58 -6.29 -18.94 4.62
N GLY A 59 -5.16 -19.56 4.98
CA GLY A 59 -3.90 -19.32 4.28
C GLY A 59 -3.96 -19.67 2.80
N GLU A 60 -4.65 -20.76 2.45
CA GLU A 60 -4.86 -21.15 1.05
C GLU A 60 -5.68 -20.12 0.29
N HIS A 61 -6.74 -19.58 0.89
CA HIS A 61 -7.56 -18.52 0.30
C HIS A 61 -6.73 -17.26 0.07
N LEU A 62 -5.93 -16.85 1.05
CA LEU A 62 -5.08 -15.67 0.94
C LEU A 62 -3.99 -15.86 -0.11
N ARG A 63 -3.39 -17.07 -0.18
CA ARG A 63 -2.38 -17.38 -1.20
C ARG A 63 -2.96 -17.27 -2.60
N ARG A 64 -4.14 -17.81 -2.84
CA ARG A 64 -4.82 -17.70 -4.14
C ARG A 64 -5.09 -16.25 -4.51
N TRP A 65 -5.59 -15.47 -3.56
CA TRP A 65 -5.81 -14.04 -3.78
C TRP A 65 -4.50 -13.33 -4.13
N PHE A 66 -3.44 -13.59 -3.37
CA PHE A 66 -2.15 -12.96 -3.60
C PHE A 66 -1.59 -13.31 -4.99
N ASP A 67 -1.57 -14.60 -5.32
CA ASP A 67 -0.98 -15.07 -6.58
C ASP A 67 -1.82 -14.71 -7.81
N SER A 68 -3.16 -14.69 -7.69
CA SER A 68 -4.05 -14.49 -8.82
C SER A 68 -4.56 -13.05 -8.99
N LYS A 69 -4.48 -12.23 -7.94
CA LYS A 69 -4.97 -10.84 -7.97
C LYS A 69 -3.87 -9.82 -7.69
N VAL A 70 -3.19 -9.91 -6.55
CA VAL A 70 -2.20 -8.92 -6.16
C VAL A 70 -1.01 -8.90 -7.11
N LEU A 71 -0.36 -10.04 -7.30
CA LEU A 71 0.81 -10.12 -8.18
C LEU A 71 0.49 -9.71 -9.63
N PRO A 72 -0.55 -10.24 -10.29
CA PRO A 72 -0.84 -9.84 -11.67
C PRO A 72 -1.16 -8.35 -11.81
N VAL A 73 -1.87 -7.76 -10.84
CA VAL A 73 -2.22 -6.34 -10.89
C VAL A 73 -1.00 -5.45 -10.71
N PHE A 74 -0.11 -5.79 -9.76
CA PHE A 74 0.98 -4.90 -9.36
C PHE A 74 2.37 -5.30 -9.84
N ALA A 75 2.53 -6.44 -10.55
CA ALA A 75 3.86 -6.96 -10.94
C ALA A 75 4.75 -5.90 -11.61
N TYR A 76 4.17 -5.07 -12.49
CA TYR A 76 4.90 -4.03 -13.21
C TYR A 76 4.71 -2.64 -12.60
N ARG A 77 4.01 -2.54 -11.47
CA ARG A 77 3.77 -1.29 -10.75
C ARG A 77 4.14 -1.42 -9.28
N THR A 78 5.13 -2.24 -8.99
CA THR A 78 5.75 -2.35 -7.67
C THR A 78 7.02 -1.50 -7.68
N LEU A 79 7.04 -0.49 -6.81
CA LEU A 79 8.12 0.49 -6.76
C LEU A 79 9.23 0.05 -5.81
N ALA A 80 10.46 0.04 -6.31
CA ALA A 80 11.62 -0.32 -5.50
C ALA A 80 11.95 0.77 -4.48
N PHE A 81 12.50 0.35 -3.34
CA PHE A 81 13.14 1.27 -2.41
C PHE A 81 14.58 1.48 -2.92
N ASP A 82 14.76 2.51 -3.75
CA ASP A 82 16.00 2.79 -4.46
C ASP A 82 16.80 3.93 -3.81
N LEU A 83 17.83 4.40 -4.51
CA LEU A 83 18.66 5.50 -4.02
C LEU A 83 17.86 6.77 -3.75
N ALA A 84 16.95 7.13 -4.65
CA ALA A 84 16.11 8.32 -4.48
C ALA A 84 15.22 8.21 -3.24
N ALA A 85 14.59 7.04 -3.04
CA ALA A 85 13.77 6.77 -1.86
C ALA A 85 14.62 6.80 -0.57
N ALA A 86 15.82 6.23 -0.60
CA ALA A 86 16.71 6.23 0.54
C ALA A 86 17.10 7.66 0.95
N ARG A 87 17.40 8.52 -0.02
CA ARG A 87 17.75 9.91 0.26
C ARG A 87 16.57 10.71 0.78
N THR A 88 15.37 10.41 0.29
CA THR A 88 14.13 11.02 0.79
C THR A 88 13.86 10.59 2.23
N LEU A 89 13.97 9.29 2.51
CA LEU A 89 13.82 8.75 3.88
C LEU A 89 14.76 9.44 4.87
N ALA A 90 15.98 9.71 4.45
CA ALA A 90 16.99 10.34 5.30
C ALA A 90 16.58 11.74 5.77
N THR A 91 15.67 12.41 5.07
CA THR A 91 15.18 13.75 5.46
C THR A 91 14.08 13.70 6.51
N TYR A 92 13.48 12.53 6.74
CA TYR A 92 12.38 12.40 7.69
C TYR A 92 12.89 12.25 9.13
N ARG A 93 12.09 12.75 10.08
CA ARG A 93 12.36 12.57 11.50
C ARG A 93 11.54 11.40 12.03
N VAL A 94 12.09 10.21 11.83
CA VAL A 94 11.44 8.97 12.28
C VAL A 94 12.35 8.25 13.29
N PRO A 95 11.77 7.62 14.31
CA PRO A 95 10.33 7.37 14.52
C PRO A 95 9.54 8.51 15.16
N GLU A 96 10.15 9.69 15.38
CA GLU A 96 9.52 10.76 16.16
C GLU A 96 8.22 11.28 15.52
N HIS A 97 8.17 11.45 14.19
CA HIS A 97 7.01 12.01 13.48
C HIS A 97 6.07 10.94 12.94
N ALA A 98 6.55 9.72 12.70
CA ALA A 98 5.75 8.65 12.09
C ALA A 98 6.39 7.29 12.34
N PRO A 99 5.61 6.18 12.25
CA PRO A 99 6.18 4.84 12.26
C PRO A 99 7.18 4.65 11.11
N TYR A 100 8.25 3.93 11.38
CA TYR A 100 9.33 3.73 10.39
C TYR A 100 8.82 3.01 9.14
N ASP A 101 7.97 2.00 9.30
CA ASP A 101 7.42 1.25 8.16
C ASP A 101 6.63 2.15 7.21
N ASP A 102 5.82 3.07 7.76
CA ASP A 102 5.06 4.03 6.96
C ASP A 102 5.99 5.05 6.27
N ALA A 103 7.09 5.40 6.94
CA ALA A 103 8.08 6.30 6.37
C ALA A 103 8.76 5.71 5.12
N LEU A 104 8.96 4.39 5.07
CA LEU A 104 9.48 3.71 3.87
C LEU A 104 8.55 3.91 2.68
N ILE A 105 7.25 3.73 2.90
CA ILE A 105 6.22 3.91 1.86
C ILE A 105 6.17 5.38 1.43
N ALA A 106 6.17 6.30 2.40
CA ALA A 106 6.16 7.74 2.14
C ALA A 106 7.35 8.16 1.28
N ALA A 107 8.55 7.64 1.59
CA ALA A 107 9.77 7.95 0.86
C ALA A 107 9.69 7.52 -0.60
N VAL A 108 9.20 6.31 -0.86
CA VAL A 108 9.01 5.80 -2.23
C VAL A 108 7.99 6.67 -2.97
N ALA A 109 6.88 7.01 -2.34
CA ALA A 109 5.82 7.83 -2.94
C ALA A 109 6.34 9.24 -3.27
N GLN A 110 7.02 9.87 -2.33
CA GLN A 110 7.53 11.23 -2.52
C GLN A 110 8.63 11.28 -3.57
N ALA A 111 9.54 10.30 -3.58
CA ALA A 111 10.62 10.22 -4.56
C ALA A 111 10.09 10.02 -5.99
N THR A 112 8.90 9.44 -6.15
CA THR A 112 8.27 9.20 -7.45
C THR A 112 7.11 10.16 -7.74
N ASP A 113 6.94 11.20 -6.92
CA ASP A 113 5.89 12.23 -7.06
C ASP A 113 4.48 11.63 -7.09
N LYS A 114 4.17 10.76 -6.13
CA LYS A 114 2.89 10.08 -6.05
C LYS A 114 2.18 10.39 -4.73
N THR A 115 0.87 10.22 -4.73
CA THR A 115 0.03 10.37 -3.54
C THR A 115 -0.14 9.02 -2.85
N VAL A 116 0.10 8.97 -1.54
CA VAL A 116 -0.16 7.76 -0.74
C VAL A 116 -1.66 7.64 -0.50
N VAL A 117 -2.21 6.46 -0.75
CA VAL A 117 -3.61 6.14 -0.47
C VAL A 117 -3.64 5.23 0.74
N THR A 118 -4.21 5.70 1.84
CA THR A 118 -4.13 5.03 3.13
C THR A 118 -5.27 5.45 4.05
N ARG A 119 -5.67 4.56 4.96
CA ARG A 119 -6.56 4.92 6.05
C ARG A 119 -5.85 5.74 7.12
N ASN A 120 -4.54 5.60 7.24
CA ASN A 120 -3.73 6.17 8.31
C ASN A 120 -3.04 7.48 7.87
N THR A 121 -3.79 8.45 7.34
CA THR A 121 -3.22 9.71 6.83
C THR A 121 -2.40 10.45 7.88
N ARG A 122 -2.75 10.33 9.15
CA ARG A 122 -2.01 10.94 10.27
C ARG A 122 -0.56 10.44 10.39
N HIS A 123 -0.24 9.26 9.83
CA HIS A 123 1.14 8.75 9.82
C HIS A 123 1.97 9.30 8.66
N PHE A 124 1.32 9.86 7.65
CA PHE A 124 1.97 10.34 6.43
C PHE A 124 2.02 11.87 6.36
N GLU A 125 0.99 12.57 6.85
CA GLU A 125 0.93 14.02 6.83
C GLU A 125 2.15 14.69 7.49
N PRO A 126 2.63 14.23 8.67
CA PRO A 126 3.80 14.86 9.29
C PRO A 126 5.09 14.75 8.47
N LEU A 127 5.15 13.81 7.52
CA LEU A 127 6.30 13.63 6.65
C LEU A 127 6.25 14.52 5.40
N GLY A 128 5.14 15.24 5.19
CA GLY A 128 5.00 16.15 4.05
C GLY A 128 4.64 15.47 2.74
N VAL A 129 4.34 14.17 2.74
CA VAL A 129 3.88 13.47 1.55
C VAL A 129 2.39 13.69 1.36
N ARG A 130 1.95 13.82 0.10
CA ARG A 130 0.52 13.90 -0.20
C ARG A 130 -0.13 12.57 0.11
N CYS A 131 -1.29 12.61 0.77
CA CYS A 131 -2.03 11.38 1.10
C CYS A 131 -3.53 11.59 0.97
N LEU A 132 -4.25 10.48 0.80
CA LEU A 132 -5.69 10.44 0.57
C LEU A 132 -6.27 9.24 1.30
N ASP A 133 -7.38 9.44 2.01
CA ASP A 133 -8.13 8.38 2.69
C ASP A 133 -9.32 7.96 1.83
N PRO A 134 -9.28 6.76 1.19
CA PRO A 134 -10.36 6.35 0.30
C PRO A 134 -11.64 5.92 1.03
N TRP A 135 -11.59 5.72 2.35
CA TRP A 135 -12.80 5.42 3.14
C TRP A 135 -13.78 6.61 3.17
N GLY A 136 -13.28 7.83 2.94
CA GLY A 136 -14.11 9.02 2.81
C GLY A 136 -14.59 9.32 1.40
N TYR A 137 -14.32 8.47 0.43
CA TYR A 137 -14.69 8.69 -0.97
C TYR A 137 -16.20 8.60 -1.17
N ARG A 138 -16.73 9.51 -2.00
CA ARG A 138 -18.15 9.56 -2.32
C ARG A 138 -18.41 9.63 -3.81
#